data_9d58c5fc2a1c1dc831863e0c739ee8c8
#
_entry.id   9d58c5fc2a1c1dc831863e0c739ee8c8
#
_cell.length_a   1.000
_cell.length_b   1.000
_cell.length_c   1.000
_cell.angle_alpha   90.00
_cell.angle_beta   90.00
_cell.angle_gamma   90.00
#
_symmetry.space_group_name_H-M   'P 1'
#
loop_
_entity.id
_entity.type
_entity.pdbx_description
1 polymer ?
#
loop_
_entity_poly.entity_id
_entity_poly.type
_entity_poly.pdbx_seq_one_letter_code
_entity_poly.pdbx_strand_id
1 'polypeptide(L)'
;MNILDIIFPRRCPLCDEVIPPDGKICPECIGKAELVQEPVCKRCGKPIGNARKEYCGDCDRKKHFFDSGKAVFVYQGAVQHSLYRFKYANRREYAAFYGKMACIQYARWISRLGIDAIIPVPLHRKRRRERGYNQAELFAKEIGKRTGIPVETKLLYRCINTRPQKELNDQERKKNLKKAFTIAQNIVQLRKVLLVDEDFAHQDDNLRKDMIHD
;
A
#
# COMPACT_ATOMS: atom_id res chain seq x y z
N MET A 1 15.52 14.89 -25.49
CA MET A 1 14.73 13.64 -25.32
C MET A 1 15.72 12.51 -25.29
N ASN A 2 15.79 11.75 -24.21
CA ASN A 2 16.76 10.65 -24.08
C ASN A 2 16.23 9.45 -24.88
N ILE A 3 17.14 8.70 -25.56
CA ILE A 3 16.76 7.51 -26.34
C ILE A 3 16.03 6.46 -25.47
N LEU A 4 16.32 6.43 -24.18
CA LEU A 4 15.64 5.59 -23.20
C LEU A 4 14.16 5.97 -23.01
N ASP A 5 13.81 7.25 -23.17
CA ASP A 5 12.42 7.71 -23.05
C ASP A 5 11.57 7.28 -24.27
N ILE A 6 12.24 6.97 -25.40
CA ILE A 6 11.58 6.45 -26.60
C ILE A 6 11.32 4.95 -26.45
N ILE A 7 12.30 4.19 -25.94
CA ILE A 7 12.18 2.72 -25.78
C ILE A 7 11.32 2.36 -24.57
N PHE A 8 11.42 3.14 -23.49
CA PHE A 8 10.67 2.97 -22.24
C PHE A 8 9.91 4.25 -21.90
N PRO A 9 8.87 4.58 -22.66
CA PRO A 9 8.12 5.80 -22.41
C PRO A 9 7.44 5.76 -21.04
N ARG A 10 7.41 6.92 -20.38
CA ARG A 10 6.70 7.07 -19.14
C ARG A 10 5.21 6.82 -19.35
N ARG A 11 4.58 6.14 -18.39
CA ARG A 11 3.16 5.80 -18.44
C ARG A 11 2.38 6.39 -17.28
N CYS A 12 1.14 6.72 -17.57
CA CYS A 12 0.20 7.18 -16.55
C CYS A 12 -0.02 6.07 -15.51
N PRO A 13 0.16 6.33 -14.22
CA PRO A 13 -0.01 5.31 -13.19
C PRO A 13 -1.45 4.82 -13.04
N LEU A 14 -2.45 5.48 -13.61
CA LEU A 14 -3.86 5.08 -13.50
C LEU A 14 -4.40 4.34 -14.72
N CYS A 15 -4.14 4.81 -15.96
CA CYS A 15 -4.65 4.18 -17.17
C CYS A 15 -3.61 3.40 -17.98
N ASP A 16 -2.32 3.56 -17.70
CA ASP A 16 -1.17 2.98 -18.42
C ASP A 16 -0.90 3.59 -19.79
N GLU A 17 -1.61 4.65 -20.20
CA GLU A 17 -1.32 5.39 -21.42
C GLU A 17 0.03 6.08 -21.34
N VAL A 18 0.70 6.24 -22.49
CA VAL A 18 1.97 6.96 -22.59
C VAL A 18 1.73 8.43 -22.28
N ILE A 19 2.61 8.98 -21.45
CA ILE A 19 2.59 10.41 -21.08
C ILE A 19 3.94 11.04 -21.36
N PRO A 20 4.02 12.38 -21.49
CA PRO A 20 5.26 13.11 -21.65
C PRO A 20 6.30 12.74 -20.56
N PRO A 21 7.62 12.85 -20.86
CA PRO A 21 8.69 12.45 -19.93
C PRO A 21 8.65 13.17 -18.57
N ASP A 22 8.15 14.40 -18.52
CA ASP A 22 7.93 15.20 -17.33
C ASP A 22 6.55 15.01 -16.70
N GLY A 23 5.64 14.33 -17.40
CA GLY A 23 4.29 14.02 -16.97
C GLY A 23 4.25 13.11 -15.74
N LYS A 24 3.26 13.31 -14.89
CA LYS A 24 3.04 12.53 -13.66
C LYS A 24 1.77 11.70 -13.73
N ILE A 25 0.78 12.19 -14.44
CA ILE A 25 -0.53 11.60 -14.68
C ILE A 25 -1.10 12.25 -15.96
N CYS A 26 -1.85 11.52 -16.76
CA CYS A 26 -2.49 12.11 -17.94
C CYS A 26 -3.67 13.01 -17.53
N PRO A 27 -4.03 13.99 -18.34
CA PRO A 27 -5.14 14.92 -18.04
C PRO A 27 -6.46 14.19 -17.76
N GLU A 28 -6.76 13.13 -18.51
CA GLU A 28 -7.98 12.35 -18.36
C GLU A 28 -8.08 11.58 -17.05
N CYS A 29 -6.97 11.34 -16.38
CA CYS A 29 -6.93 10.64 -15.10
C CYS A 29 -6.87 11.55 -13.89
N ILE A 30 -6.78 12.87 -14.10
CA ILE A 30 -6.85 13.83 -13.00
C ILE A 30 -8.23 13.69 -12.33
N GLY A 31 -8.22 13.45 -11.01
CA GLY A 31 -9.45 13.23 -10.23
C GLY A 31 -9.99 11.79 -10.21
N LYS A 32 -9.48 10.87 -11.08
CA LYS A 32 -9.95 9.46 -11.07
C LYS A 32 -9.36 8.61 -9.94
N ALA A 33 -8.33 9.08 -9.24
CA ALA A 33 -7.80 8.44 -8.05
C ALA A 33 -8.44 9.06 -6.82
N GLU A 34 -9.50 8.45 -6.32
CA GLU A 34 -10.20 8.92 -5.14
C GLU A 34 -9.35 8.70 -3.89
N LEU A 35 -9.01 9.81 -3.22
CA LEU A 35 -8.30 9.79 -1.95
C LEU A 35 -9.28 9.47 -0.82
N VAL A 36 -8.81 8.70 0.15
CA VAL A 36 -9.56 8.47 1.38
C VAL A 36 -9.72 9.80 2.13
N GLN A 37 -10.97 10.16 2.41
CA GLN A 37 -11.36 11.37 3.13
C GLN A 37 -12.08 11.05 4.43
N GLU A 38 -12.10 12.02 5.35
CA GLU A 38 -12.89 11.91 6.58
C GLU A 38 -14.41 11.84 6.27
N PRO A 39 -15.20 11.11 7.06
CA PRO A 39 -14.79 10.46 8.31
C PRO A 39 -14.13 9.09 8.11
N VAL A 40 -13.03 8.87 8.81
CA VAL A 40 -12.30 7.59 8.77
C VAL A 40 -12.17 6.95 10.14
N CYS A 41 -12.04 5.64 10.17
CA CYS A 41 -11.73 4.90 11.39
C CYS A 41 -10.42 5.39 12.01
N LYS A 42 -10.43 5.87 13.24
CA LYS A 42 -9.26 6.40 13.93
C LYS A 42 -8.14 5.36 14.09
N ARG A 43 -8.48 4.06 14.06
CA ARG A 43 -7.49 2.97 14.17
C ARG A 43 -6.92 2.54 12.84
N CYS A 44 -7.74 2.09 11.88
CA CYS A 44 -7.24 1.50 10.64
C CYS A 44 -7.27 2.43 9.42
N GLY A 45 -7.82 3.64 9.53
CA GLY A 45 -7.92 4.61 8.43
C GLY A 45 -8.98 4.28 7.37
N LYS A 46 -9.81 3.27 7.62
CA LYS A 46 -10.94 2.90 6.74
C LYS A 46 -11.99 4.01 6.71
N PRO A 47 -12.52 4.41 5.52
CA PRO A 47 -13.70 5.24 5.44
C PRO A 47 -14.86 4.66 6.25
N ILE A 48 -15.59 5.49 6.96
CA ILE A 48 -16.79 5.13 7.72
C ILE A 48 -17.94 6.06 7.33
N GLY A 49 -19.10 5.47 7.01
CA GLY A 49 -20.28 6.24 6.54
C GLY A 49 -20.98 7.06 7.65
N ASN A 50 -20.49 7.03 8.88
CA ASN A 50 -21.12 7.73 10.01
C ASN A 50 -20.06 8.51 10.81
N ALA A 51 -20.10 9.83 10.70
CA ALA A 51 -19.17 10.75 11.38
C ALA A 51 -19.24 10.69 12.93
N ARG A 52 -20.32 10.14 13.50
CA ARG A 52 -20.45 9.95 14.96
C ARG A 52 -19.66 8.75 15.48
N LYS A 53 -19.24 7.84 14.59
CA LYS A 53 -18.44 6.66 14.97
C LYS A 53 -16.95 6.98 14.86
N GLU A 54 -16.20 6.59 15.86
CA GLU A 54 -14.73 6.72 15.85
C GLU A 54 -14.04 5.53 15.20
N TYR A 55 -14.65 4.35 15.27
CA TYR A 55 -14.08 3.09 14.79
C TYR A 55 -15.05 2.40 13.84
N CYS A 56 -14.48 1.72 12.83
CA CYS A 56 -15.25 0.84 11.97
C CYS A 56 -15.66 -0.43 12.74
N GLY A 57 -16.68 -1.14 12.26
CA GLY A 57 -17.21 -2.33 12.95
C GLY A 57 -16.18 -3.43 13.21
N ASP A 58 -15.10 -3.51 12.39
CA ASP A 58 -14.02 -4.47 12.63
C ASP A 58 -13.10 -4.02 13.76
N CYS A 59 -12.73 -2.75 13.80
CA CYS A 59 -11.86 -2.20 14.84
C CYS A 59 -12.55 -2.06 16.19
N ASP A 60 -13.87 -1.96 16.20
CA ASP A 60 -14.68 -1.97 17.39
C ASP A 60 -14.76 -3.37 18.03
N ARG A 61 -14.85 -4.39 17.19
CA ARG A 61 -15.01 -5.79 17.65
C ARG A 61 -13.70 -6.54 17.85
N LYS A 62 -12.61 -6.13 17.17
CA LYS A 62 -11.34 -6.87 17.15
C LYS A 62 -10.23 -6.09 17.85
N LYS A 63 -9.45 -6.78 18.69
CA LYS A 63 -8.21 -6.23 19.24
C LYS A 63 -7.13 -6.20 18.15
N HIS A 64 -6.47 -5.07 17.99
CA HIS A 64 -5.36 -4.87 17.08
C HIS A 64 -4.07 -4.59 17.86
N PHE A 65 -2.93 -4.94 17.27
CA PHE A 65 -1.59 -4.77 17.84
C PHE A 65 -0.84 -3.58 17.24
N PHE A 66 -1.52 -2.72 16.47
CA PHE A 66 -0.97 -1.48 15.93
C PHE A 66 -1.76 -0.29 16.50
N ASP A 67 -1.09 0.84 16.64
CA ASP A 67 -1.67 2.05 17.22
C ASP A 67 -2.64 2.72 16.26
N SER A 68 -2.21 2.94 15.02
CA SER A 68 -3.03 3.55 13.98
C SER A 68 -2.58 3.13 12.59
N GLY A 69 -3.51 3.17 11.63
CA GLY A 69 -3.29 2.91 10.23
C GLY A 69 -3.89 4.01 9.36
N LYS A 70 -3.39 4.14 8.13
CA LYS A 70 -3.89 5.08 7.12
C LYS A 70 -3.98 4.38 5.78
N ALA A 71 -5.05 4.64 5.05
CA ALA A 71 -5.19 4.27 3.64
C ALA A 71 -5.12 5.55 2.79
N VAL A 72 -4.46 5.46 1.65
CA VAL A 72 -4.25 6.63 0.77
C VAL A 72 -5.42 6.79 -0.20
N PHE A 73 -5.87 5.69 -0.79
CA PHE A 73 -6.89 5.69 -1.82
C PHE A 73 -8.07 4.78 -1.46
N VAL A 74 -9.21 5.11 -2.00
CA VAL A 74 -10.34 4.16 -2.08
C VAL A 74 -9.99 3.12 -3.15
N TYR A 75 -10.13 1.83 -2.82
CA TYR A 75 -9.77 0.71 -3.71
C TYR A 75 -10.91 0.44 -4.69
N GLN A 76 -11.00 1.25 -5.73
CA GLN A 76 -12.02 1.09 -6.78
C GLN A 76 -11.53 1.65 -8.13
N GLY A 77 -12.19 1.26 -9.21
CA GLY A 77 -11.99 1.82 -10.55
C GLY A 77 -10.52 1.87 -11.00
N ALA A 78 -10.07 3.07 -11.36
CA ALA A 78 -8.71 3.29 -11.87
C ALA A 78 -7.61 2.89 -10.89
N VAL A 79 -7.82 3.09 -9.57
CA VAL A 79 -6.85 2.70 -8.54
C VAL A 79 -6.69 1.18 -8.47
N GLN A 80 -7.79 0.43 -8.57
CA GLN A 80 -7.77 -1.04 -8.57
C GLN A 80 -6.97 -1.58 -9.76
N HIS A 81 -7.24 -1.09 -10.98
CA HIS A 81 -6.51 -1.48 -12.19
C HIS A 81 -5.03 -1.08 -12.12
N SER A 82 -4.74 0.09 -11.59
CA SER A 82 -3.36 0.56 -11.40
C SER A 82 -2.58 -0.34 -10.46
N LEU A 83 -3.14 -0.68 -9.29
CA LEU A 83 -2.51 -1.58 -8.32
C LEU A 83 -2.33 -3.00 -8.88
N TYR A 84 -3.25 -3.46 -9.71
CA TYR A 84 -3.09 -4.72 -10.42
C TYR A 84 -1.86 -4.68 -11.36
N ARG A 85 -1.71 -3.64 -12.17
CA ARG A 85 -0.53 -3.46 -13.03
C ARG A 85 0.76 -3.30 -12.22
N PHE A 86 0.71 -2.56 -11.13
CA PHE A 86 1.83 -2.44 -10.19
C PHE A 86 2.23 -3.78 -9.58
N LYS A 87 1.30 -4.72 -9.39
CA LYS A 87 1.59 -6.07 -8.87
C LYS A 87 2.03 -7.06 -9.94
N TYR A 88 1.54 -6.96 -11.19
CA TYR A 88 1.66 -8.04 -12.15
C TYR A 88 2.18 -7.63 -13.55
N ALA A 89 2.21 -6.35 -13.88
CA ALA A 89 2.66 -5.85 -15.19
C ALA A 89 4.01 -5.11 -15.15
N ASN A 90 4.84 -5.38 -14.12
CA ASN A 90 6.18 -4.79 -13.96
C ASN A 90 6.22 -3.24 -14.01
N ARG A 91 5.18 -2.57 -13.52
CA ARG A 91 5.07 -1.11 -13.49
C ARG A 91 5.69 -0.52 -12.22
N ARG A 92 7.01 -0.72 -12.03
CA ARG A 92 7.75 -0.26 -10.84
C ARG A 92 7.69 1.24 -10.64
N GLU A 93 7.66 1.99 -11.73
CA GLU A 93 7.60 3.45 -11.78
C GLU A 93 6.36 4.03 -11.09
N TYR A 94 5.29 3.26 -10.95
CA TYR A 94 4.07 3.70 -10.25
C TYR A 94 4.29 3.96 -8.75
N ALA A 95 5.34 3.36 -8.16
CA ALA A 95 5.70 3.59 -6.76
C ALA A 95 5.94 5.09 -6.47
N ALA A 96 6.51 5.82 -7.43
CA ALA A 96 6.77 7.26 -7.29
C ALA A 96 5.47 8.08 -7.16
N PHE A 97 4.45 7.72 -7.93
CA PHE A 97 3.11 8.33 -7.82
C PHE A 97 2.48 8.03 -6.47
N TYR A 98 2.44 6.77 -6.08
CA TYR A 98 1.85 6.35 -4.82
C TYR A 98 2.57 6.94 -3.60
N GLY A 99 3.90 6.91 -3.58
CA GLY A 99 4.69 7.51 -2.51
C GLY A 99 4.49 9.02 -2.39
N LYS A 100 4.37 9.71 -3.54
CA LYS A 100 4.04 11.14 -3.54
C LYS A 100 2.67 11.41 -2.94
N MET A 101 1.64 10.67 -3.35
CA MET A 101 0.27 10.88 -2.84
C MET A 101 0.16 10.56 -1.34
N ALA A 102 0.82 9.50 -0.87
CA ALA A 102 0.89 9.19 0.56
C ALA A 102 1.53 10.33 1.36
N CYS A 103 2.63 10.91 0.86
CA CYS A 103 3.28 12.02 1.54
C CYS A 103 2.47 13.32 1.49
N ILE A 104 1.79 13.62 0.38
CA ILE A 104 0.90 14.79 0.31
C ILE A 104 -0.18 14.69 1.40
N GLN A 105 -0.75 13.50 1.58
CA GLN A 105 -1.85 13.29 2.51
C GLN A 105 -1.38 13.14 3.96
N TYR A 106 -0.24 12.50 4.20
CA TYR A 106 0.13 12.05 5.54
C TYR A 106 1.53 12.46 6.03
N ALA A 107 2.32 13.27 5.29
CA ALA A 107 3.66 13.64 5.75
C ALA A 107 3.66 14.31 7.13
N ARG A 108 2.70 15.23 7.37
CA ARG A 108 2.56 15.88 8.69
C ARG A 108 2.20 14.90 9.82
N TRP A 109 1.38 13.90 9.52
CA TRP A 109 1.03 12.87 10.49
C TRP A 109 2.24 11.97 10.77
N ILE A 110 2.95 11.52 9.73
CA ILE A 110 4.18 10.70 9.84
C ILE A 110 5.23 11.43 10.68
N SER A 111 5.48 12.72 10.40
CA SER A 111 6.52 13.50 11.12
C SER A 111 6.21 13.66 12.62
N ARG A 112 4.92 13.77 12.97
CA ARG A 112 4.51 13.91 14.38
C ARG A 112 4.65 12.61 15.19
N LEU A 113 4.70 11.46 14.53
CA LEU A 113 4.79 10.17 15.21
C LEU A 113 6.18 9.86 15.74
N GLY A 114 7.23 10.51 15.24
CA GLY A 114 8.62 10.20 15.61
C GLY A 114 8.98 8.77 15.20
N ILE A 115 8.76 8.43 13.92
CA ILE A 115 9.04 7.11 13.35
C ILE A 115 10.56 6.91 13.21
N ASP A 116 11.09 5.84 13.78
CA ASP A 116 12.51 5.49 13.70
C ASP A 116 12.86 4.85 12.36
N ALA A 117 11.97 4.03 11.81
CA ALA A 117 12.18 3.36 10.53
C ALA A 117 10.86 3.03 9.81
N ILE A 118 10.94 2.97 8.48
CA ILE A 118 9.88 2.45 7.62
C ILE A 118 10.21 1.00 7.28
N ILE A 119 9.27 0.09 7.53
CA ILE A 119 9.44 -1.34 7.28
C ILE A 119 8.43 -1.77 6.22
N PRO A 120 8.88 -2.17 5.02
CA PRO A 120 7.98 -2.73 4.02
C PRO A 120 7.55 -4.15 4.38
N VAL A 121 6.27 -4.48 4.18
CA VAL A 121 5.78 -5.86 4.30
C VAL A 121 6.47 -6.72 3.25
N PRO A 122 7.17 -7.81 3.64
CA PRO A 122 7.92 -8.62 2.70
C PRO A 122 7.02 -9.57 1.92
N LEU A 123 7.40 -9.80 0.66
CA LEU A 123 6.88 -10.90 -0.13
C LEU A 123 7.63 -12.21 0.20
N HIS A 124 6.94 -13.34 0.09
CA HIS A 124 7.60 -14.64 0.08
C HIS A 124 8.53 -14.77 -1.14
N ARG A 125 9.67 -15.47 -1.00
CA ARG A 125 10.71 -15.63 -2.04
C ARG A 125 10.13 -16.05 -3.41
N LYS A 126 9.16 -16.97 -3.44
CA LYS A 126 8.50 -17.41 -4.67
C LYS A 126 7.80 -16.24 -5.36
N ARG A 127 6.95 -15.50 -4.65
CA ARG A 127 6.25 -14.33 -5.20
C ARG A 127 7.19 -13.20 -5.63
N ARG A 128 8.29 -13.00 -4.88
CA ARG A 128 9.31 -12.01 -5.26
C ARG A 128 9.99 -12.37 -6.58
N ARG A 129 10.23 -13.67 -6.84
CA ARG A 129 10.75 -14.14 -8.13
C ARG A 129 9.75 -13.94 -9.27
N GLU A 130 8.47 -14.29 -9.04
CA GLU A 130 7.40 -14.16 -10.02
C GLU A 130 7.16 -12.68 -10.41
N ARG A 131 7.16 -11.77 -9.43
CA ARG A 131 6.90 -10.34 -9.62
C ARG A 131 8.15 -9.54 -10.00
N GLY A 132 9.34 -10.07 -9.73
CA GLY A 132 10.62 -9.39 -9.93
C GLY A 132 10.97 -8.34 -8.89
N TYR A 133 10.03 -7.89 -8.05
CA TYR A 133 10.23 -6.89 -7.00
C TYR A 133 9.18 -6.99 -5.90
N ASN A 134 9.43 -6.29 -4.78
CA ASN A 134 8.46 -6.10 -3.72
C ASN A 134 7.84 -4.70 -3.83
N GLN A 135 6.56 -4.62 -4.07
CA GLN A 135 5.80 -3.38 -4.25
C GLN A 135 5.85 -2.51 -3.00
N ALA A 136 5.65 -3.13 -1.82
CA ALA A 136 5.72 -2.44 -0.54
C ALA A 136 7.12 -1.82 -0.31
N GLU A 137 8.19 -2.50 -0.75
CA GLU A 137 9.56 -1.98 -0.67
C GLU A 137 9.76 -0.74 -1.54
N LEU A 138 9.28 -0.76 -2.78
CA LEU A 138 9.37 0.41 -3.67
C LEU A 138 8.56 1.58 -3.11
N PHE A 139 7.36 1.31 -2.62
CA PHE A 139 6.51 2.32 -2.01
C PHE A 139 7.15 2.91 -0.73
N ALA A 140 7.68 2.06 0.16
CA ALA A 140 8.38 2.49 1.36
C ALA A 140 9.60 3.37 1.03
N LYS A 141 10.40 3.01 0.01
CA LYS A 141 11.55 3.80 -0.46
C LYS A 141 11.13 5.19 -0.95
N GLU A 142 10.00 5.30 -1.64
CA GLU A 142 9.49 6.60 -2.09
C GLU A 142 9.00 7.47 -0.92
N ILE A 143 8.41 6.87 0.11
CA ILE A 143 8.06 7.59 1.34
C ILE A 143 9.34 8.01 2.08
N GLY A 144 10.29 7.10 2.30
CA GLY A 144 11.55 7.38 2.98
C GLY A 144 12.35 8.50 2.30
N LYS A 145 12.44 8.48 0.97
CA LYS A 145 13.07 9.54 0.17
C LYS A 145 12.45 10.92 0.39
N ARG A 146 11.13 11.00 0.67
CA ARG A 146 10.41 12.27 0.85
C ARG A 146 10.35 12.72 2.30
N THR A 147 10.45 11.81 3.25
CA THR A 147 10.33 12.09 4.69
C THR A 147 11.68 12.12 5.41
N GLY A 148 12.75 11.61 4.77
CA GLY A 148 14.06 11.44 5.41
C GLY A 148 14.15 10.25 6.38
N ILE A 149 13.05 9.47 6.55
CA ILE A 149 13.03 8.34 7.47
C ILE A 149 13.72 7.14 6.81
N PRO A 150 14.64 6.43 7.51
CA PRO A 150 15.33 5.26 6.98
C PRO A 150 14.37 4.12 6.67
N VAL A 151 14.64 3.39 5.58
CA VAL A 151 13.84 2.24 5.15
C VAL A 151 14.60 0.95 5.44
N GLU A 152 14.07 0.14 6.36
CA GLU A 152 14.68 -1.11 6.80
C GLU A 152 14.04 -2.32 6.13
N THR A 153 14.69 -2.84 5.10
CA THR A 153 14.15 -3.94 4.28
C THR A 153 14.55 -5.33 4.78
N LYS A 154 15.45 -5.40 5.76
CA LYS A 154 16.04 -6.66 6.28
C LYS A 154 15.59 -7.00 7.69
N LEU A 155 14.61 -6.30 8.24
CA LEU A 155 14.10 -6.57 9.59
C LEU A 155 12.96 -7.57 9.62
N LEU A 156 12.12 -7.58 8.62
CA LEU A 156 10.95 -8.45 8.53
C LEU A 156 11.09 -9.41 7.35
N TYR A 157 10.88 -10.71 7.58
CA TYR A 157 10.94 -11.74 6.57
C TYR A 157 9.64 -12.52 6.50
N ARG A 158 9.23 -12.93 5.31
CA ARG A 158 8.10 -13.84 5.10
C ARG A 158 8.61 -15.23 4.80
N CYS A 159 8.47 -16.13 5.77
CA CYS A 159 9.03 -17.49 5.71
C CYS A 159 8.09 -18.48 5.03
N ILE A 160 6.77 -18.26 5.09
CA ILE A 160 5.76 -19.16 4.54
C ILE A 160 5.10 -18.56 3.30
N ASN A 161 4.98 -19.36 2.23
CA ASN A 161 4.20 -18.98 1.05
C ASN A 161 2.71 -19.23 1.31
N THR A 162 2.07 -18.24 1.90
CA THR A 162 0.66 -18.32 2.29
C THR A 162 -0.27 -18.06 1.11
N ARG A 163 -1.52 -18.54 1.17
CA ARG A 163 -2.56 -18.24 0.18
C ARG A 163 -2.82 -16.73 0.09
N PRO A 164 -3.27 -16.20 -1.07
CA PRO A 164 -3.70 -14.82 -1.20
C PRO A 164 -4.79 -14.48 -0.19
N GLN A 165 -4.64 -13.36 0.53
CA GLN A 165 -5.59 -12.96 1.57
C GLN A 165 -7.02 -12.74 1.04
N LYS A 166 -7.13 -12.31 -0.23
CA LYS A 166 -8.41 -12.09 -0.91
C LYS A 166 -9.28 -13.34 -1.08
N GLU A 167 -8.67 -14.52 -1.02
CA GLU A 167 -9.34 -15.82 -1.19
C GLU A 167 -9.81 -16.44 0.13
N LEU A 168 -9.57 -15.76 1.26
CA LEU A 168 -9.73 -16.31 2.59
C LEU A 168 -10.74 -15.52 3.41
N ASN A 169 -11.54 -16.22 4.23
CA ASN A 169 -12.35 -15.62 5.28
C ASN A 169 -11.49 -15.17 6.48
N ASP A 170 -12.09 -14.47 7.45
CA ASP A 170 -11.37 -13.88 8.59
C ASP A 170 -10.63 -14.90 9.47
N GLN A 171 -11.20 -16.08 9.68
CA GLN A 171 -10.56 -17.13 10.48
C GLN A 171 -9.39 -17.75 9.71
N GLU A 172 -9.58 -18.01 8.43
CA GLU A 172 -8.54 -18.52 7.53
C GLU A 172 -7.39 -17.52 7.38
N ARG A 173 -7.68 -16.20 7.26
CA ARG A 173 -6.64 -15.14 7.23
C ARG A 173 -5.76 -15.18 8.47
N LYS A 174 -6.35 -15.32 9.67
CA LYS A 174 -5.59 -15.44 10.93
C LYS A 174 -4.70 -16.68 10.94
N LYS A 175 -5.23 -17.86 10.56
CA LYS A 175 -4.47 -19.10 10.48
C LYS A 175 -3.38 -19.02 9.43
N ASN A 176 -3.68 -18.45 8.26
CA ASN A 176 -2.77 -18.32 7.12
C ASN A 176 -1.55 -17.43 7.43
N LEU A 177 -1.71 -16.41 8.26
CA LEU A 177 -0.63 -15.51 8.67
C LEU A 177 0.13 -15.97 9.92
N LYS A 178 -0.42 -16.94 10.66
CA LYS A 178 0.23 -17.45 11.86
C LYS A 178 1.59 -18.06 11.49
N LYS A 179 2.66 -17.56 12.11
CA LYS A 179 4.06 -17.94 11.84
C LYS A 179 4.55 -17.62 10.42
N ALA A 180 3.81 -16.83 9.62
CA ALA A 180 4.22 -16.49 8.26
C ALA A 180 5.40 -15.50 8.22
N PHE A 181 5.59 -14.75 9.29
CA PHE A 181 6.62 -13.73 9.38
C PHE A 181 7.61 -14.04 10.51
N THR A 182 8.87 -13.66 10.28
CA THR A 182 9.97 -13.72 11.26
C THR A 182 10.69 -12.39 11.26
N ILE A 183 11.09 -11.95 12.45
CA ILE A 183 11.88 -10.74 12.65
C ILE A 183 13.36 -11.15 12.75
N ALA A 184 14.27 -10.33 12.19
CA ALA A 184 15.71 -10.55 12.29
C ALA A 184 16.18 -10.55 13.74
N GLN A 185 17.17 -11.38 14.07
CA GLN A 185 17.68 -11.52 15.45
C GLN A 185 18.46 -10.29 15.92
N ASN A 186 19.11 -9.57 15.01
CA ASN A 186 19.92 -8.37 15.34
C ASN A 186 19.10 -7.09 15.13
N ILE A 187 18.11 -6.86 15.99
CA ILE A 187 17.30 -5.66 15.92
C ILE A 187 17.99 -4.53 16.69
N VAL A 188 18.27 -3.43 16.00
CA VAL A 188 18.45 -2.12 16.62
C VAL A 188 17.19 -1.79 17.40
N GLN A 189 17.30 -1.18 18.58
CA GLN A 189 16.15 -0.80 19.41
C GLN A 189 15.29 0.24 18.68
N LEU A 190 14.34 -0.22 17.87
CA LEU A 190 13.33 0.64 17.25
C LEU A 190 12.15 0.78 18.22
N ARG A 191 11.75 1.99 18.52
CA ARG A 191 10.61 2.31 19.40
C ARG A 191 9.32 2.38 18.61
N LYS A 192 9.36 3.04 17.44
CA LYS A 192 8.21 3.25 16.58
C LYS A 192 8.57 2.98 15.13
N VAL A 193 7.77 2.17 14.48
CA VAL A 193 7.97 1.82 13.08
C VAL A 193 6.72 2.12 12.25
N LEU A 194 6.94 2.53 11.01
CA LEU A 194 5.87 2.62 10.02
C LEU A 194 5.90 1.36 9.15
N LEU A 195 4.94 0.49 9.35
CA LEU A 195 4.77 -0.68 8.48
C LEU A 195 4.04 -0.27 7.20
N VAL A 196 4.62 -0.56 6.04
CA VAL A 196 4.09 -0.20 4.73
C VAL A 196 3.75 -1.45 3.94
N ASP A 197 2.53 -1.49 3.39
CA ASP A 197 2.06 -2.56 2.53
C ASP A 197 1.60 -1.99 1.18
N GLU A 198 1.59 -2.81 0.13
CA GLU A 198 1.03 -2.44 -1.17
C GLU A 198 -0.50 -2.32 -1.16
N ASP A 199 -1.18 -2.88 -0.18
CA ASP A 199 -2.63 -2.72 0.02
C ASP A 199 -2.95 -1.43 0.81
N PHE A 200 -2.30 -0.33 0.42
CA PHE A 200 -2.52 1.01 0.98
C PHE A 200 -3.84 1.66 0.53
N ALA A 201 -4.60 0.99 -0.33
CA ALA A 201 -5.96 1.35 -0.69
C ALA A 201 -6.94 0.45 0.05
N HIS A 202 -8.02 1.03 0.56
CA HIS A 202 -9.01 0.27 1.29
C HIS A 202 -10.00 -0.40 0.33
N GLN A 203 -10.24 -1.71 0.54
CA GLN A 203 -11.32 -2.44 -0.11
C GLN A 203 -12.62 -2.21 0.67
N ASP A 204 -13.65 -1.71 0.01
CA ASP A 204 -15.00 -1.74 0.54
C ASP A 204 -15.54 -3.17 0.40
N ASP A 205 -15.84 -3.83 1.54
CA ASP A 205 -16.33 -5.21 1.54
C ASP A 205 -17.71 -5.36 0.85
N ASN A 206 -18.43 -4.26 0.61
CA ASN A 206 -19.70 -4.26 -0.09
C ASN A 206 -19.55 -4.40 -1.63
N LEU A 207 -18.41 -3.96 -2.21
CA LEU A 207 -18.15 -4.13 -3.64
C LEU A 207 -17.74 -5.56 -4.05
N ARG A 208 -17.48 -6.45 -3.08
CA ARG A 208 -17.17 -7.86 -3.38
C ARG A 208 -18.36 -8.67 -3.86
N LYS A 209 -19.60 -8.24 -3.55
CA LYS A 209 -20.81 -8.99 -3.93
C LYS A 209 -21.20 -8.80 -5.39
N ASP A 210 -20.84 -7.66 -5.97
CA ASP A 210 -21.28 -7.30 -7.32
C ASP A 210 -20.33 -7.78 -8.44
N MET A 211 -19.12 -8.27 -8.10
CA MET A 211 -18.13 -8.75 -9.07
C MET A 211 -18.09 -10.27 -9.27
N ILE A 212 -19.04 -11.02 -8.71
CA ILE A 212 -19.14 -12.49 -8.85
C ILE A 212 -20.22 -12.90 -9.86
N HIS A 213 -20.92 -11.93 -10.45
CA HIS A 213 -22.00 -12.17 -11.40
C HIS A 213 -21.78 -11.44 -12.75
N ASP A 214 -20.63 -11.68 -13.39
CA ASP A 214 -20.45 -11.50 -14.84
C ASP A 214 -19.44 -12.52 -15.37
#